data_6e339c28381b939cafcbb03e1b59de76
#
_entry.id   6e339c28381b939cafcbb03e1b59de76
#
_cell.length_a   1.000
_cell.length_b   1.000
_cell.length_c   1.000
_cell.angle_alpha   90.00
_cell.angle_beta   90.00
_cell.angle_gamma   90.00
#
_symmetry.space_group_name_H-M   'P 1'
#
loop_
_entity.id
_entity.type
_entity.pdbx_description
1 polymer ?
#
loop_
_entity_poly.entity_id
_entity_poly.type
_entity_poly.pdbx_seq_one_letter_code
_entity_poly.pdbx_strand_id
1 'polypeptide(L)'
;MSKILITGGAGFIGSHLCDRLLSEGNEVICLDNFFTGRRMNIEHNLKNGYFEFVRHDVTSPYMAEVDEIYNLACPASPVHYQYNPIKTVKTSVMGAINMLGLAKRVKAKILQASTSEVYGDPSVHPQPEEYWGNVNPIGIRSCYDEGKRCAETLFMDYHRQNDVKIKIIRIFNTYGPRMNPDDGRVVSNFIVQALKGQDITIFGSGQQTRSFQYVDDLVEGMIRMMKTDDSVIGPINIGNPNEFTMLELATKVIDLTGSKSKLIFQDLPSDDPKQRQPNITKAKQILGNWNPNVQLEEGLIKTIAYFEEELMLNK
;
A
#
# COMPACT_ATOMS: atom_id res chain seq x y z
N MET A 1 2.26 24.59 -8.74
CA MET A 1 2.04 24.28 -7.31
C MET A 1 0.58 23.85 -7.18
N SER A 2 0.35 22.60 -6.83
CA SER A 2 -1.00 22.06 -6.63
C SER A 2 -1.24 21.83 -5.15
N LYS A 3 -2.51 21.90 -4.73
CA LYS A 3 -2.94 21.52 -3.38
C LYS A 3 -3.48 20.09 -3.39
N ILE A 4 -2.82 19.21 -2.65
CA ILE A 4 -3.02 17.76 -2.74
C ILE A 4 -3.47 17.20 -1.40
N LEU A 5 -4.59 16.46 -1.41
CA LEU A 5 -5.08 15.72 -0.25
C LEU A 5 -4.61 14.26 -0.29
N ILE A 6 -4.00 13.79 0.79
CA ILE A 6 -3.58 12.40 0.95
C ILE A 6 -4.31 11.80 2.15
N THR A 7 -5.28 10.91 1.92
CA THR A 7 -5.90 10.15 3.00
C THR A 7 -5.01 8.97 3.39
N GLY A 8 -4.89 8.68 4.70
CA GLY A 8 -3.91 7.72 5.19
C GLY A 8 -2.47 8.24 5.09
N GLY A 9 -2.29 9.58 5.08
CA GLY A 9 -1.00 10.24 4.84
C GLY A 9 0.02 10.04 5.97
N ALA A 10 -0.38 9.67 7.18
CA ALA A 10 0.54 9.31 8.27
C ALA A 10 0.89 7.81 8.31
N GLY A 11 0.33 7.02 7.38
CA GLY A 11 0.66 5.60 7.19
C GLY A 11 2.01 5.39 6.52
N PHE A 12 2.39 4.11 6.34
CA PHE A 12 3.63 3.72 5.67
C PHE A 12 3.77 4.37 4.29
N ILE A 13 2.92 4.03 3.34
CA ILE A 13 3.01 4.53 1.96
C ILE A 13 2.69 6.03 1.90
N GLY A 14 1.64 6.47 2.63
CA GLY A 14 1.18 7.86 2.59
C GLY A 14 2.24 8.86 3.03
N SER A 15 3.07 8.53 4.03
CA SER A 15 4.11 9.43 4.52
C SER A 15 5.26 9.62 3.53
N HIS A 16 5.64 8.58 2.79
CA HIS A 16 6.60 8.70 1.69
C HIS A 16 6.04 9.55 0.53
N LEU A 17 4.75 9.37 0.23
CA LEU A 17 4.09 10.18 -0.79
C LEU A 17 3.99 11.66 -0.37
N CYS A 18 3.70 11.95 0.91
CA CYS A 18 3.73 13.31 1.45
C CYS A 18 5.09 13.97 1.23
N ASP A 19 6.17 13.29 1.60
CA ASP A 19 7.53 13.81 1.45
C ASP A 19 7.87 14.10 -0.02
N ARG A 20 7.56 13.16 -0.89
CA ARG A 20 7.84 13.30 -2.32
C ARG A 20 7.07 14.46 -2.94
N LEU A 21 5.78 14.60 -2.66
CA LEU A 21 4.97 15.69 -3.21
C LEU A 21 5.36 17.06 -2.66
N LEU A 22 5.72 17.14 -1.38
CA LEU A 22 6.30 18.36 -0.80
C LEU A 22 7.61 18.74 -1.47
N SER A 23 8.51 17.77 -1.72
CA SER A 23 9.78 18.01 -2.41
C SER A 23 9.61 18.47 -3.86
N GLU A 24 8.48 18.14 -4.50
CA GLU A 24 8.09 18.62 -5.83
C GLU A 24 7.45 20.03 -5.79
N GLY A 25 7.37 20.67 -4.62
CA GLY A 25 6.86 22.03 -4.46
C GLY A 25 5.34 22.15 -4.38
N ASN A 26 4.63 21.10 -3.95
CA ASN A 26 3.20 21.12 -3.76
C ASN A 26 2.81 21.45 -2.31
N GLU A 27 1.57 21.91 -2.10
CA GLU A 27 0.93 22.00 -0.80
C GLU A 27 0.23 20.66 -0.50
N VAL A 28 0.48 20.08 0.68
CA VAL A 28 -0.02 18.76 1.04
C VAL A 28 -0.87 18.80 2.29
N ILE A 29 -2.11 18.31 2.17
CA ILE A 29 -2.99 18.00 3.30
C ILE A 29 -2.86 16.51 3.60
N CYS A 30 -2.27 16.17 4.73
CA CYS A 30 -2.18 14.81 5.27
C CYS A 30 -3.38 14.54 6.18
N LEU A 31 -4.34 13.74 5.73
CA LEU A 31 -5.52 13.37 6.48
C LEU A 31 -5.39 11.95 7.00
N ASP A 32 -5.42 11.77 8.34
CA ASP A 32 -5.26 10.47 8.98
C ASP A 32 -5.93 10.46 10.37
N ASN A 33 -6.43 9.31 10.80
CA ASN A 33 -7.01 9.13 12.14
C ASN A 33 -6.04 8.47 13.14
N PHE A 34 -4.84 8.09 12.70
CA PHE A 34 -3.82 7.34 13.44
C PHE A 34 -4.27 5.94 13.89
N PHE A 35 -5.15 5.28 13.15
CA PHE A 35 -5.50 3.88 13.46
C PHE A 35 -4.33 2.94 13.18
N THR A 36 -3.68 3.08 12.00
CA THR A 36 -2.44 2.39 11.64
C THR A 36 -1.31 3.34 11.30
N GLY A 37 -1.65 4.60 10.98
CA GLY A 37 -0.71 5.68 10.77
C GLY A 37 -0.04 6.11 12.08
N ARG A 38 1.17 6.66 11.99
CA ARG A 38 1.99 7.03 13.14
C ARG A 38 2.47 8.47 13.01
N ARG A 39 2.35 9.25 14.11
CA ARG A 39 2.80 10.66 14.13
C ARG A 39 4.27 10.80 13.73
N MET A 40 5.12 9.90 14.19
CA MET A 40 6.55 9.92 13.86
C MET A 40 6.83 9.87 12.36
N ASN A 41 5.96 9.25 11.55
CA ASN A 41 6.13 9.17 10.10
C ASN A 41 6.03 10.53 9.39
N ILE A 42 5.40 11.53 10.02
CA ILE A 42 5.12 12.87 9.47
C ILE A 42 5.69 14.01 10.33
N GLU A 43 6.34 13.71 11.45
CA GLU A 43 6.75 14.72 12.43
C GLU A 43 7.72 15.74 11.85
N HIS A 44 8.62 15.30 10.97
CA HIS A 44 9.58 16.14 10.27
C HIS A 44 8.91 17.18 9.34
N ASN A 45 7.67 16.92 8.88
CA ASN A 45 6.92 17.84 8.03
C ASN A 45 6.05 18.84 8.79
N LEU A 46 5.78 18.64 10.09
CA LEU A 46 4.83 19.47 10.86
C LEU A 46 5.22 20.96 10.94
N LYS A 47 6.47 21.30 10.69
CA LYS A 47 6.95 22.69 10.67
C LYS A 47 7.05 23.27 9.25
N ASN A 48 6.75 22.48 8.22
CA ASN A 48 6.75 22.93 6.83
C ASN A 48 5.45 23.73 6.56
N GLY A 49 5.57 24.98 6.11
CA GLY A 49 4.41 25.85 5.84
C GLY A 49 3.51 25.37 4.69
N TYR A 50 3.95 24.39 3.88
CA TYR A 50 3.19 23.75 2.81
C TYR A 50 2.60 22.40 3.21
N PHE A 51 2.72 22.00 4.49
CA PHE A 51 2.19 20.76 5.02
C PHE A 51 1.15 21.02 6.10
N GLU A 52 -0.05 20.49 5.90
CA GLU A 52 -1.14 20.54 6.88
C GLU A 52 -1.48 19.12 7.34
N PHE A 53 -1.46 18.85 8.64
CA PHE A 53 -1.96 17.60 9.20
C PHE A 53 -3.39 17.80 9.75
N VAL A 54 -4.31 16.95 9.27
CA VAL A 54 -5.71 16.92 9.73
C VAL A 54 -6.02 15.55 10.32
N ARG A 55 -6.33 15.53 11.63
CA ARG A 55 -6.81 14.31 12.28
C ARG A 55 -8.27 14.08 11.95
N HIS A 56 -8.56 13.14 11.04
CA HIS A 56 -9.92 12.88 10.57
C HIS A 56 -10.09 11.43 10.15
N ASP A 57 -11.33 10.91 10.31
CA ASP A 57 -11.72 9.59 9.85
C ASP A 57 -12.49 9.69 8.52
N VAL A 58 -11.97 9.06 7.46
CA VAL A 58 -12.56 9.12 6.10
C VAL A 58 -13.98 8.55 6.01
N THR A 59 -14.45 7.82 7.01
CA THR A 59 -15.86 7.37 7.05
C THR A 59 -16.85 8.50 7.34
N SER A 60 -16.35 9.68 7.70
CA SER A 60 -17.11 10.93 7.82
C SER A 60 -16.74 11.87 6.67
N PRO A 61 -17.67 12.69 6.16
CA PRO A 61 -17.37 13.66 5.12
C PRO A 61 -16.28 14.66 5.55
N TYR A 62 -15.39 14.99 4.63
CA TYR A 62 -14.39 16.04 4.78
C TYR A 62 -14.49 17.03 3.62
N MET A 63 -14.32 18.31 3.91
CA MET A 63 -14.43 19.39 2.94
C MET A 63 -13.12 20.19 2.89
N ALA A 64 -12.56 20.30 1.70
CA ALA A 64 -11.37 21.10 1.41
C ALA A 64 -11.43 21.55 -0.07
N GLU A 65 -10.70 22.60 -0.40
CA GLU A 65 -10.44 22.97 -1.79
C GLU A 65 -9.07 22.40 -2.19
N VAL A 66 -9.07 21.43 -3.11
CA VAL A 66 -7.86 20.71 -3.54
C VAL A 66 -7.91 20.40 -5.03
N ASP A 67 -6.74 20.26 -5.65
CA ASP A 67 -6.59 19.94 -7.06
C ASP A 67 -6.53 18.42 -7.30
N GLU A 68 -5.91 17.69 -6.35
CA GLU A 68 -5.71 16.26 -6.45
C GLU A 68 -5.98 15.55 -5.11
N ILE A 69 -6.45 14.30 -5.20
CA ILE A 69 -6.71 13.45 -4.03
C ILE A 69 -6.04 12.09 -4.24
N TYR A 70 -5.21 11.67 -3.28
CA TYR A 70 -4.71 10.31 -3.19
C TYR A 70 -5.46 9.58 -2.07
N ASN A 71 -6.35 8.67 -2.43
CA ASN A 71 -7.18 7.92 -1.47
C ASN A 71 -6.49 6.62 -1.05
N LEU A 72 -5.68 6.70 0.03
CA LEU A 72 -4.91 5.57 0.55
C LEU A 72 -5.45 5.01 1.87
N ALA A 73 -6.32 5.73 2.56
CA ALA A 73 -6.80 5.36 3.89
C ALA A 73 -7.53 4.01 3.89
N CYS A 74 -6.87 2.98 4.43
CA CYS A 74 -7.45 1.68 4.75
C CYS A 74 -6.46 0.87 5.58
N PRO A 75 -6.88 0.12 6.62
CA PRO A 75 -6.03 -0.92 7.20
C PRO A 75 -5.66 -1.94 6.12
N ALA A 76 -4.36 -2.19 5.91
CA ALA A 76 -3.89 -2.97 4.77
C ALA A 76 -3.10 -4.24 5.16
N SER A 77 -2.95 -4.52 6.44
CA SER A 77 -2.34 -5.77 6.91
C SER A 77 -3.36 -6.67 7.61
N PRO A 78 -3.20 -8.00 7.54
CA PRO A 78 -4.15 -8.96 8.14
C PRO A 78 -4.44 -8.68 9.62
N VAL A 79 -3.43 -8.40 10.42
CA VAL A 79 -3.56 -8.09 11.85
C VAL A 79 -4.50 -6.90 12.08
N HIS A 80 -4.39 -5.86 11.26
CA HIS A 80 -5.17 -4.63 11.43
C HIS A 80 -6.57 -4.71 10.82
N TYR A 81 -6.71 -5.24 9.58
CA TYR A 81 -8.04 -5.27 8.95
C TYR A 81 -8.97 -6.33 9.56
N GLN A 82 -8.40 -7.40 10.15
CA GLN A 82 -9.18 -8.42 10.86
C GLN A 82 -9.52 -8.02 12.30
N TYR A 83 -8.76 -7.11 12.91
CA TYR A 83 -9.06 -6.59 14.25
C TYR A 83 -10.43 -5.90 14.31
N ASN A 84 -10.79 -5.12 13.29
CA ASN A 84 -12.11 -4.52 13.16
C ASN A 84 -12.60 -4.60 11.71
N PRO A 85 -13.12 -5.77 11.28
CA PRO A 85 -13.49 -6.01 9.89
C PRO A 85 -14.62 -5.09 9.40
N ILE A 86 -15.60 -4.77 10.26
CA ILE A 86 -16.69 -3.85 9.91
C ILE A 86 -16.12 -2.45 9.63
N LYS A 87 -15.18 -1.97 10.46
CA LYS A 87 -14.53 -0.67 10.24
C LYS A 87 -13.71 -0.68 8.95
N THR A 88 -13.05 -1.78 8.63
CA THR A 88 -12.28 -1.94 7.39
C THR A 88 -13.18 -1.79 6.15
N VAL A 89 -14.33 -2.48 6.11
CA VAL A 89 -15.32 -2.32 5.03
C VAL A 89 -15.80 -0.87 4.95
N LYS A 90 -16.20 -0.28 6.09
CA LYS A 90 -16.64 1.13 6.13
C LYS A 90 -15.57 2.08 5.61
N THR A 91 -14.32 1.90 5.99
CA THR A 91 -13.21 2.74 5.53
C THR A 91 -13.03 2.64 4.02
N SER A 92 -13.06 1.44 3.46
CA SER A 92 -12.95 1.24 2.01
C SER A 92 -14.14 1.83 1.23
N VAL A 93 -15.37 1.57 1.69
CA VAL A 93 -16.58 1.93 0.94
C VAL A 93 -17.03 3.37 1.22
N MET A 94 -17.27 3.73 2.49
CA MET A 94 -17.69 5.08 2.85
C MET A 94 -16.58 6.10 2.61
N GLY A 95 -15.31 5.72 2.88
CA GLY A 95 -14.16 6.56 2.55
C GLY A 95 -14.08 6.86 1.06
N ALA A 96 -14.28 5.85 0.19
CA ALA A 96 -14.34 6.07 -1.25
C ALA A 96 -15.49 6.99 -1.64
N ILE A 97 -16.71 6.79 -1.11
CA ILE A 97 -17.88 7.64 -1.38
C ILE A 97 -17.60 9.09 -0.97
N ASN A 98 -17.05 9.31 0.22
CA ASN A 98 -16.79 10.67 0.73
C ASN A 98 -15.71 11.38 -0.10
N MET A 99 -14.62 10.68 -0.47
CA MET A 99 -13.54 11.28 -1.27
C MET A 99 -13.97 11.51 -2.73
N LEU A 100 -14.77 10.61 -3.32
CA LEU A 100 -15.37 10.82 -4.63
C LEU A 100 -16.38 11.98 -4.63
N GLY A 101 -17.16 12.11 -3.56
CA GLY A 101 -18.06 13.26 -3.36
C GLY A 101 -17.29 14.58 -3.28
N LEU A 102 -16.17 14.60 -2.56
CA LEU A 102 -15.27 15.76 -2.52
C LEU A 102 -14.68 16.04 -3.91
N ALA A 103 -14.11 15.03 -4.57
CA ALA A 103 -13.52 15.17 -5.90
C ALA A 103 -14.53 15.72 -6.93
N LYS A 104 -15.77 15.22 -6.91
CA LYS A 104 -16.86 15.73 -7.74
C LYS A 104 -17.15 17.21 -7.48
N ARG A 105 -17.21 17.60 -6.19
CA ARG A 105 -17.52 18.99 -5.79
C ARG A 105 -16.47 19.98 -6.27
N VAL A 106 -15.19 19.66 -6.04
CA VAL A 106 -14.07 20.58 -6.34
C VAL A 106 -13.44 20.33 -7.71
N LYS A 107 -13.95 19.34 -8.46
CA LYS A 107 -13.42 18.90 -9.78
C LYS A 107 -11.98 18.40 -9.72
N ALA A 108 -11.55 17.89 -8.57
CA ALA A 108 -10.22 17.32 -8.37
C ALA A 108 -10.08 15.99 -9.11
N LYS A 109 -8.85 15.68 -9.55
CA LYS A 109 -8.45 14.34 -9.96
C LYS A 109 -8.25 13.47 -8.72
N ILE A 110 -8.73 12.23 -8.73
CA ILE A 110 -8.62 11.34 -7.58
C ILE A 110 -8.03 9.99 -7.95
N LEU A 111 -7.03 9.54 -7.18
CA LEU A 111 -6.40 8.22 -7.30
C LEU A 111 -6.87 7.31 -6.17
N GLN A 112 -7.36 6.10 -6.54
CA GLN A 112 -7.65 5.00 -5.61
C GLN A 112 -6.44 4.09 -5.49
N ALA A 113 -5.93 3.96 -4.28
CA ALA A 113 -5.02 2.89 -3.92
C ALA A 113 -5.83 1.59 -3.70
N SER A 114 -6.00 0.83 -4.78
CA SER A 114 -6.50 -0.54 -4.74
C SER A 114 -5.36 -1.52 -4.44
N THR A 115 -5.57 -2.79 -4.58
CA THR A 115 -4.66 -3.84 -4.12
C THR A 115 -4.67 -5.04 -5.04
N SER A 116 -3.60 -5.82 -5.04
CA SER A 116 -3.57 -7.15 -5.66
C SER A 116 -4.54 -8.15 -5.00
N GLU A 117 -5.05 -7.85 -3.80
CA GLU A 117 -6.02 -8.72 -3.11
C GLU A 117 -7.36 -8.80 -3.86
N VAL A 118 -7.67 -7.85 -4.77
CA VAL A 118 -8.84 -7.93 -5.66
C VAL A 118 -8.80 -9.14 -6.59
N TYR A 119 -7.63 -9.76 -6.77
CA TYR A 119 -7.46 -10.99 -7.54
C TYR A 119 -7.73 -12.27 -6.74
N GLY A 120 -7.81 -12.20 -5.40
CA GLY A 120 -8.05 -13.34 -4.52
C GLY A 120 -6.96 -14.42 -4.59
N ASP A 121 -7.34 -15.70 -4.62
CA ASP A 121 -6.46 -16.83 -4.94
C ASP A 121 -6.48 -17.05 -6.47
N PRO A 122 -5.53 -16.47 -7.21
CA PRO A 122 -5.65 -16.34 -8.65
C PRO A 122 -5.38 -17.66 -9.38
N SER A 123 -6.21 -17.95 -10.39
CA SER A 123 -6.01 -19.04 -11.35
C SER A 123 -5.15 -18.63 -12.56
N VAL A 124 -4.80 -17.34 -12.67
CA VAL A 124 -3.95 -16.77 -13.73
C VAL A 124 -2.66 -16.21 -13.12
N HIS A 125 -1.52 -16.56 -13.71
CA HIS A 125 -0.21 -16.15 -13.22
C HIS A 125 0.74 -15.84 -14.39
N PRO A 126 1.44 -14.68 -14.42
CA PRO A 126 1.24 -13.50 -13.56
C PRO A 126 -0.14 -12.86 -13.79
N GLN A 127 -0.65 -12.09 -12.81
CA GLN A 127 -1.98 -11.49 -12.86
C GLN A 127 -2.01 -10.25 -13.77
N PRO A 128 -2.76 -10.25 -14.90
CA PRO A 128 -3.03 -9.08 -15.70
C PRO A 128 -4.26 -8.31 -15.15
N GLU A 129 -4.41 -7.05 -15.53
CA GLU A 129 -5.50 -6.19 -15.05
C GLU A 129 -6.90 -6.64 -15.51
N GLU A 130 -6.98 -7.35 -16.63
CA GLU A 130 -8.22 -7.90 -17.22
C GLU A 130 -8.75 -9.12 -16.45
N TYR A 131 -7.94 -9.73 -15.59
CA TYR A 131 -8.37 -10.85 -14.75
C TYR A 131 -9.28 -10.35 -13.62
N TRP A 132 -10.51 -10.85 -13.57
CA TRP A 132 -11.53 -10.40 -12.60
C TRP A 132 -11.32 -10.93 -11.18
N GLY A 133 -10.45 -11.91 -11.03
CA GLY A 133 -10.10 -12.46 -9.73
C GLY A 133 -10.97 -13.66 -9.31
N ASN A 134 -10.52 -14.30 -8.22
CA ASN A 134 -11.18 -15.40 -7.55
C ASN A 134 -11.14 -15.14 -6.04
N VAL A 135 -12.03 -14.25 -5.58
CA VAL A 135 -12.10 -13.79 -4.18
C VAL A 135 -13.12 -14.62 -3.43
N ASN A 136 -12.80 -15.04 -2.20
CA ASN A 136 -13.77 -15.62 -1.28
C ASN A 136 -14.61 -14.48 -0.65
N PRO A 137 -15.92 -14.32 -1.02
CA PRO A 137 -16.69 -13.15 -0.58
C PRO A 137 -17.12 -13.20 0.89
N ILE A 138 -16.97 -14.35 1.56
CA ILE A 138 -17.37 -14.59 2.96
C ILE A 138 -16.20 -15.06 3.83
N GLY A 139 -14.97 -15.07 3.29
CA GLY A 139 -13.77 -15.46 4.01
C GLY A 139 -13.34 -14.42 5.04
N ILE A 140 -12.38 -14.81 5.88
CA ILE A 140 -11.83 -13.94 6.94
C ILE A 140 -11.16 -12.67 6.39
N ARG A 141 -10.71 -12.69 5.11
CA ARG A 141 -10.06 -11.56 4.42
C ARG A 141 -11.05 -10.69 3.64
N SER A 142 -12.29 -11.13 3.43
CA SER A 142 -13.27 -10.48 2.55
C SER A 142 -13.59 -9.03 2.95
N CYS A 143 -13.47 -8.67 4.23
CA CYS A 143 -13.64 -7.29 4.68
C CYS A 143 -12.69 -6.30 3.98
N TYR A 144 -11.48 -6.75 3.65
CA TYR A 144 -10.51 -5.97 2.90
C TYR A 144 -10.67 -6.16 1.39
N ASP A 145 -10.69 -7.41 0.93
CA ASP A 145 -10.71 -7.79 -0.47
C ASP A 145 -11.96 -7.24 -1.18
N GLU A 146 -13.16 -7.54 -0.67
CA GLU A 146 -14.42 -7.05 -1.22
C GLU A 146 -14.61 -5.54 -0.97
N GLY A 147 -14.10 -5.01 0.15
CA GLY A 147 -14.09 -3.58 0.39
C GLY A 147 -13.33 -2.81 -0.69
N LYS A 148 -12.17 -3.30 -1.12
CA LYS A 148 -11.38 -2.71 -2.21
C LYS A 148 -12.02 -2.92 -3.59
N ARG A 149 -12.62 -4.08 -3.86
CA ARG A 149 -13.38 -4.34 -5.09
C ARG A 149 -14.57 -3.39 -5.21
N CYS A 150 -15.33 -3.21 -4.14
CA CYS A 150 -16.43 -2.25 -4.08
C CYS A 150 -15.95 -0.80 -4.32
N ALA A 151 -14.79 -0.42 -3.76
CA ALA A 151 -14.21 0.89 -4.03
C ALA A 151 -13.85 1.10 -5.50
N GLU A 152 -13.27 0.09 -6.19
CA GLU A 152 -13.04 0.17 -7.65
C GLU A 152 -14.36 0.38 -8.42
N THR A 153 -15.41 -0.35 -8.06
CA THR A 153 -16.75 -0.19 -8.66
C THR A 153 -17.27 1.23 -8.48
N LEU A 154 -17.22 1.77 -7.26
CA LEU A 154 -17.65 3.14 -6.96
C LEU A 154 -16.88 4.17 -7.78
N PHE A 155 -15.55 4.03 -7.91
CA PHE A 155 -14.73 4.92 -8.73
C PHE A 155 -15.19 4.91 -10.19
N MET A 156 -15.39 3.72 -10.78
CA MET A 156 -15.87 3.58 -12.16
C MET A 156 -17.27 4.18 -12.35
N ASP A 157 -18.18 4.02 -11.40
CA ASP A 157 -19.53 4.53 -11.49
C ASP A 157 -19.60 6.06 -11.31
N TYR A 158 -18.80 6.63 -10.41
CA TYR A 158 -18.66 8.09 -10.32
C TYR A 158 -18.07 8.70 -11.60
N HIS A 159 -17.12 8.00 -12.23
CA HIS A 159 -16.60 8.41 -13.54
C HIS A 159 -17.68 8.38 -14.62
N ARG A 160 -18.38 7.24 -14.77
CA ARG A 160 -19.42 7.06 -15.79
C ARG A 160 -20.61 8.00 -15.63
N GLN A 161 -21.04 8.21 -14.39
CA GLN A 161 -22.26 9.00 -14.10
C GLN A 161 -22.00 10.48 -13.91
N ASN A 162 -20.81 10.87 -13.41
CA ASN A 162 -20.52 12.23 -12.98
C ASN A 162 -19.26 12.84 -13.56
N ASP A 163 -18.60 12.16 -14.50
CA ASP A 163 -17.35 12.59 -15.15
C ASP A 163 -16.21 12.92 -14.16
N VAL A 164 -16.19 12.26 -12.99
CA VAL A 164 -15.10 12.43 -12.04
C VAL A 164 -13.81 11.90 -12.67
N LYS A 165 -12.73 12.67 -12.59
CA LYS A 165 -11.41 12.31 -13.10
C LYS A 165 -10.76 11.32 -12.15
N ILE A 166 -10.88 10.03 -12.44
CA ILE A 166 -10.39 8.97 -11.59
C ILE A 166 -9.07 8.38 -12.10
N LYS A 167 -8.31 7.78 -11.16
CA LYS A 167 -7.18 6.90 -11.40
C LYS A 167 -7.30 5.70 -10.47
N ILE A 168 -7.07 4.49 -10.97
CA ILE A 168 -7.07 3.26 -10.15
C ILE A 168 -5.75 2.55 -10.34
N ILE A 169 -5.06 2.25 -9.24
CA ILE A 169 -3.88 1.40 -9.23
C ILE A 169 -4.11 0.19 -8.33
N ARG A 170 -3.60 -0.98 -8.72
CA ARG A 170 -3.57 -2.20 -7.90
C ARG A 170 -2.17 -2.42 -7.38
N ILE A 171 -1.99 -2.18 -6.09
CA ILE A 171 -0.69 -2.24 -5.41
C ILE A 171 -0.39 -3.68 -5.04
N PHE A 172 0.78 -4.16 -5.43
CA PHE A 172 1.33 -5.44 -4.98
C PHE A 172 2.20 -5.26 -3.73
N ASN A 173 2.67 -6.38 -3.13
CA ASN A 173 3.40 -6.33 -1.86
C ASN A 173 4.51 -5.27 -1.89
N THR A 174 4.40 -4.32 -1.00
CA THR A 174 5.33 -3.20 -0.87
C THR A 174 5.98 -3.22 0.51
N TYR A 175 7.29 -2.95 0.56
CA TYR A 175 8.07 -2.87 1.79
C TYR A 175 8.97 -1.64 1.78
N GLY A 176 9.47 -1.25 2.96
CA GLY A 176 10.37 -0.12 3.11
C GLY A 176 10.36 0.45 4.52
N PRO A 177 11.14 1.51 4.78
CA PRO A 177 11.10 2.28 6.02
C PRO A 177 9.68 2.76 6.37
N ARG A 178 9.42 3.02 7.66
CA ARG A 178 8.12 3.45 8.21
C ARG A 178 7.01 2.39 8.17
N MET A 179 7.31 1.14 7.76
CA MET A 179 6.42 0.03 8.12
C MET A 179 6.35 -0.10 9.64
N ASN A 180 5.20 -0.51 10.15
CA ASN A 180 5.08 -0.78 11.58
C ASN A 180 5.82 -2.08 11.91
N PRO A 181 6.66 -2.14 12.97
CA PRO A 181 7.29 -3.38 13.44
C PRO A 181 6.29 -4.52 13.70
N ASP A 182 5.09 -4.17 14.18
CA ASP A 182 4.01 -5.12 14.48
C ASP A 182 2.98 -5.23 13.33
N ASP A 183 3.40 -4.92 12.10
CA ASP A 183 2.53 -4.92 10.92
C ASP A 183 2.02 -6.31 10.53
N GLY A 184 2.72 -7.36 10.91
CA GLY A 184 2.33 -8.75 10.63
C GLY A 184 2.63 -9.22 9.19
N ARG A 185 3.14 -8.35 8.30
CA ARG A 185 3.57 -8.74 6.95
C ARG A 185 4.98 -9.36 6.99
N VAL A 186 5.25 -10.24 6.02
CA VAL A 186 6.43 -11.11 6.04
C VAL A 186 7.76 -10.36 6.15
N VAL A 187 7.96 -9.26 5.40
CA VAL A 187 9.24 -8.52 5.41
C VAL A 187 9.49 -7.90 6.78
N SER A 188 8.50 -7.18 7.36
CA SER A 188 8.63 -6.59 8.70
C SER A 188 8.83 -7.66 9.77
N ASN A 189 8.05 -8.76 9.72
CA ASN A 189 8.17 -9.85 10.69
C ASN A 189 9.57 -10.46 10.69
N PHE A 190 10.10 -10.82 9.52
CA PHE A 190 11.43 -11.44 9.42
C PHE A 190 12.53 -10.51 9.91
N ILE A 191 12.49 -9.22 9.53
CA ILE A 191 13.47 -8.24 9.99
C ILE A 191 13.40 -8.07 11.50
N VAL A 192 12.21 -7.87 12.07
CA VAL A 192 12.04 -7.67 13.51
C VAL A 192 12.44 -8.90 14.31
N GLN A 193 12.08 -10.11 13.86
CA GLN A 193 12.50 -11.36 14.49
C GLN A 193 14.03 -11.50 14.47
N ALA A 194 14.66 -11.25 13.31
CA ALA A 194 16.12 -11.32 13.17
C ALA A 194 16.84 -10.33 14.09
N LEU A 195 16.41 -9.05 14.12
CA LEU A 195 17.00 -7.99 14.95
C LEU A 195 16.81 -8.23 16.46
N LYS A 196 15.72 -8.91 16.85
CA LYS A 196 15.47 -9.31 18.25
C LYS A 196 16.15 -10.62 18.63
N GLY A 197 16.85 -11.29 17.71
CA GLY A 197 17.47 -12.60 17.93
C GLY A 197 16.44 -13.71 18.17
N GLN A 198 15.22 -13.54 17.70
CA GLN A 198 14.15 -14.53 17.73
C GLN A 198 14.22 -15.42 16.49
N ASP A 199 13.72 -16.65 16.59
CA ASP A 199 13.64 -17.54 15.43
C ASP A 199 12.64 -16.97 14.38
N ILE A 200 13.00 -17.09 13.09
CA ILE A 200 12.17 -16.59 11.99
C ILE A 200 11.09 -17.63 11.67
N THR A 201 9.84 -17.20 11.75
CA THR A 201 8.67 -18.04 11.50
C THR A 201 8.31 -18.08 10.02
N ILE A 202 8.43 -19.25 9.40
CA ILE A 202 8.01 -19.52 8.04
C ILE A 202 6.69 -20.31 8.07
N PHE A 203 5.68 -19.80 7.39
CA PHE A 203 4.42 -20.53 7.21
C PHE A 203 4.51 -21.46 6.01
N GLY A 204 4.01 -22.71 6.16
CA GLY A 204 4.12 -23.78 5.16
C GLY A 204 5.57 -24.24 4.93
N SER A 205 5.86 -24.68 3.72
CA SER A 205 7.20 -25.16 3.34
C SER A 205 8.22 -24.06 3.06
N GLY A 206 7.80 -22.81 2.98
CA GLY A 206 8.63 -21.68 2.57
C GLY A 206 8.95 -21.62 1.06
N GLN A 207 8.43 -22.56 0.26
CA GLN A 207 8.63 -22.57 -1.19
C GLN A 207 7.64 -21.67 -1.95
N GLN A 208 6.58 -21.21 -1.29
CA GLN A 208 5.64 -20.25 -1.88
C GLN A 208 6.36 -18.95 -2.24
N THR A 209 6.06 -18.44 -3.43
CA THR A 209 6.69 -17.23 -3.95
C THR A 209 5.85 -15.98 -3.74
N ARG A 210 6.52 -14.86 -3.55
CA ARG A 210 5.94 -13.52 -3.56
C ARG A 210 6.89 -12.55 -4.27
N SER A 211 6.31 -11.55 -4.88
CA SER A 211 7.05 -10.42 -5.40
C SER A 211 7.02 -9.26 -4.40
N PHE A 212 8.13 -8.55 -4.27
CA PHE A 212 8.25 -7.43 -3.34
C PHE A 212 8.76 -6.20 -4.07
N GLN A 213 8.04 -5.07 -3.96
CA GLN A 213 8.52 -3.79 -4.47
C GLN A 213 8.91 -2.86 -3.32
N TYR A 214 9.94 -2.06 -3.55
CA TYR A 214 10.34 -1.03 -2.61
C TYR A 214 9.40 0.19 -2.69
N VAL A 215 9.19 0.86 -1.56
CA VAL A 215 8.18 1.93 -1.45
C VAL A 215 8.41 3.10 -2.41
N ASP A 216 9.66 3.47 -2.71
CA ASP A 216 9.96 4.58 -3.63
C ASP A 216 9.52 4.28 -5.06
N ASP A 217 9.65 3.02 -5.52
CA ASP A 217 9.15 2.58 -6.83
C ASP A 217 7.62 2.69 -6.90
N LEU A 218 6.91 2.34 -5.81
CA LEU A 218 5.47 2.51 -5.74
C LEU A 218 5.08 3.99 -5.80
N VAL A 219 5.71 4.84 -4.99
CA VAL A 219 5.42 6.29 -4.96
C VAL A 219 5.64 6.92 -6.34
N GLU A 220 6.72 6.55 -7.02
CA GLU A 220 6.96 7.01 -8.39
C GLU A 220 5.86 6.53 -9.36
N GLY A 221 5.42 5.27 -9.25
CA GLY A 221 4.31 4.74 -10.05
C GLY A 221 2.99 5.48 -9.81
N MET A 222 2.68 5.82 -8.54
CA MET A 222 1.50 6.59 -8.16
C MET A 222 1.51 8.00 -8.77
N ILE A 223 2.64 8.70 -8.67
CA ILE A 223 2.80 10.05 -9.21
C ILE A 223 2.69 10.04 -10.72
N ARG A 224 3.34 9.08 -11.40
CA ARG A 224 3.21 8.94 -12.86
C ARG A 224 1.77 8.65 -13.27
N MET A 225 1.06 7.79 -12.54
CA MET A 225 -0.35 7.51 -12.82
C MET A 225 -1.22 8.76 -12.68
N MET A 226 -1.01 9.58 -11.64
CA MET A 226 -1.75 10.82 -11.44
C MET A 226 -1.48 11.84 -12.57
N LYS A 227 -0.26 11.86 -13.10
CA LYS A 227 0.16 12.76 -14.20
C LYS A 227 -0.28 12.29 -15.59
N THR A 228 -0.89 11.10 -15.76
CA THR A 228 -1.40 10.65 -17.05
C THR A 228 -2.60 11.48 -17.51
N ASP A 229 -2.89 11.40 -18.82
CA ASP A 229 -4.13 11.98 -19.39
C ASP A 229 -5.38 11.46 -18.68
N ASP A 230 -6.44 12.28 -18.63
CA ASP A 230 -7.68 11.97 -17.91
C ASP A 230 -8.41 10.73 -18.49
N SER A 231 -8.16 10.37 -19.75
CA SER A 231 -8.67 9.14 -20.37
C SER A 231 -8.04 7.85 -19.82
N VAL A 232 -6.87 7.93 -19.18
CA VAL A 232 -6.21 6.81 -18.52
C VAL A 232 -6.76 6.63 -17.12
N ILE A 233 -7.81 5.84 -16.97
CA ILE A 233 -8.49 5.63 -15.69
C ILE A 233 -7.97 4.44 -14.88
N GLY A 234 -7.33 3.46 -15.52
CA GLY A 234 -6.88 2.21 -14.89
C GLY A 234 -7.95 1.10 -14.98
N PRO A 235 -7.86 0.02 -14.17
CA PRO A 235 -6.77 -0.21 -13.20
C PRO A 235 -5.41 -0.45 -13.85
N ILE A 236 -4.34 -0.12 -13.12
CA ILE A 236 -2.95 -0.39 -13.49
C ILE A 236 -2.26 -1.13 -12.34
N ASN A 237 -1.62 -2.26 -12.62
CA ASN A 237 -0.80 -2.98 -11.64
C ASN A 237 0.50 -2.24 -11.36
N ILE A 238 0.78 -1.97 -10.09
CA ILE A 238 2.05 -1.41 -9.63
C ILE A 238 2.71 -2.41 -8.69
N GLY A 239 3.84 -2.98 -9.12
CA GLY A 239 4.55 -4.00 -8.38
C GLY A 239 5.85 -4.41 -9.06
N ASN A 240 6.66 -5.20 -8.36
CA ASN A 240 7.89 -5.79 -8.91
C ASN A 240 7.56 -7.22 -9.42
N PRO A 241 7.82 -7.56 -10.67
CA PRO A 241 7.56 -8.90 -11.20
C PRO A 241 8.56 -9.97 -10.72
N ASN A 242 9.66 -9.59 -10.08
CA ASN A 242 10.66 -10.54 -9.58
C ASN A 242 10.12 -11.25 -8.33
N GLU A 243 10.05 -12.57 -8.40
CA GLU A 243 9.58 -13.42 -7.31
C GLU A 243 10.73 -13.96 -6.47
N PHE A 244 10.47 -14.12 -5.18
CA PHE A 244 11.36 -14.75 -4.22
C PHE A 244 10.55 -15.73 -3.36
N THR A 245 11.15 -16.87 -3.03
CA THR A 245 10.59 -17.77 -2.04
C THR A 245 10.69 -17.17 -0.64
N MET A 246 9.85 -17.61 0.27
CA MET A 246 9.94 -17.18 1.67
C MET A 246 11.26 -17.61 2.32
N LEU A 247 11.84 -18.74 1.89
CA LEU A 247 13.15 -19.19 2.33
C LEU A 247 14.26 -18.26 1.85
N GLU A 248 14.27 -17.85 0.58
CA GLU A 248 15.25 -16.90 0.05
C GLU A 248 15.17 -15.55 0.77
N LEU A 249 13.96 -15.03 1.02
CA LEU A 249 13.79 -13.80 1.78
C LEU A 249 14.32 -13.91 3.20
N ALA A 250 13.96 -14.98 3.92
CA ALA A 250 14.42 -15.21 5.29
C ALA A 250 15.96 -15.34 5.38
N THR A 251 16.56 -16.09 4.45
CA THR A 251 18.02 -16.23 4.37
C THR A 251 18.70 -14.88 4.15
N LYS A 252 18.22 -14.09 3.19
CA LYS A 252 18.74 -12.73 2.94
C LYS A 252 18.63 -11.82 4.16
N VAL A 253 17.52 -11.89 4.90
CA VAL A 253 17.36 -11.09 6.13
C VAL A 253 18.34 -11.52 7.21
N ILE A 254 18.55 -12.83 7.41
CA ILE A 254 19.54 -13.36 8.38
C ILE A 254 20.95 -12.88 8.00
N ASP A 255 21.33 -13.00 6.75
CA ASP A 255 22.66 -12.60 6.25
C ASP A 255 22.89 -11.10 6.42
N LEU A 256 21.92 -10.26 6.04
CA LEU A 256 22.03 -8.80 6.12
C LEU A 256 22.03 -8.26 7.56
N THR A 257 21.34 -8.95 8.48
CA THR A 257 21.31 -8.55 9.90
C THR A 257 22.44 -9.17 10.72
N GLY A 258 23.18 -10.14 10.17
CA GLY A 258 24.15 -10.94 10.92
C GLY A 258 23.52 -11.76 12.06
N SER A 259 22.21 -12.01 11.99
CA SER A 259 21.46 -12.70 13.04
C SER A 259 21.83 -14.18 13.13
N LYS A 260 21.70 -14.73 14.34
CA LYS A 260 21.83 -16.19 14.60
C LYS A 260 20.48 -16.89 14.67
N SER A 261 19.40 -16.22 14.26
CA SER A 261 18.04 -16.75 14.23
C SER A 261 17.97 -18.03 13.39
N LYS A 262 17.20 -19.00 13.87
CA LYS A 262 16.89 -20.22 13.12
C LYS A 262 15.55 -20.07 12.40
N LEU A 263 15.34 -20.89 11.38
CA LEU A 263 14.06 -20.97 10.69
C LEU A 263 13.16 -21.98 11.41
N ILE A 264 11.95 -21.58 11.78
CA ILE A 264 10.92 -22.46 12.33
C ILE A 264 9.70 -22.45 11.41
N PHE A 265 9.08 -23.61 11.23
CA PHE A 265 7.99 -23.79 10.29
C PHE A 265 6.66 -23.96 11.04
N GLN A 266 5.61 -23.32 10.55
CA GLN A 266 4.25 -23.39 11.07
C GLN A 266 3.26 -23.65 9.94
N ASP A 267 2.04 -24.08 10.27
CA ASP A 267 0.99 -24.30 9.28
C ASP A 267 0.59 -23.00 8.57
N LEU A 268 0.20 -23.13 7.30
CA LEU A 268 -0.29 -21.97 6.52
C LEU A 268 -1.58 -21.42 7.13
N PRO A 269 -1.71 -20.09 7.24
CA PRO A 269 -2.99 -19.45 7.58
C PRO A 269 -4.07 -19.81 6.57
N SER A 270 -5.33 -19.84 7.03
CA SER A 270 -6.49 -20.00 6.12
C SER A 270 -6.59 -18.81 5.16
N ASP A 271 -7.07 -19.08 3.94
CA ASP A 271 -7.29 -18.08 2.87
C ASP A 271 -6.02 -17.32 2.40
N ASP A 272 -4.80 -17.86 2.66
CA ASP A 272 -3.58 -17.22 2.11
C ASP A 272 -3.40 -17.62 0.62
N PRO A 273 -3.31 -16.64 -0.31
CA PRO A 273 -3.13 -16.93 -1.73
C PRO A 273 -1.85 -17.70 -2.01
N LYS A 274 -1.90 -18.68 -2.91
CA LYS A 274 -0.72 -19.54 -3.23
C LYS A 274 0.35 -18.77 -3.99
N GLN A 275 -0.02 -17.91 -4.94
CA GLN A 275 0.89 -17.17 -5.82
C GLN A 275 0.40 -15.74 -6.03
N ARG A 276 1.36 -14.79 -6.12
CA ARG A 276 1.03 -13.41 -6.42
C ARG A 276 2.19 -12.70 -7.10
N GLN A 277 2.02 -12.43 -8.42
CA GLN A 277 3.00 -11.76 -9.26
C GLN A 277 2.30 -10.78 -10.20
N PRO A 278 2.67 -9.49 -10.25
CA PRO A 278 2.07 -8.54 -11.17
C PRO A 278 2.52 -8.77 -12.60
N ASN A 279 1.57 -8.75 -13.56
CA ASN A 279 1.91 -8.37 -14.92
C ASN A 279 1.96 -6.83 -14.97
N ILE A 280 3.13 -6.27 -15.27
CA ILE A 280 3.36 -4.80 -15.32
C ILE A 280 3.49 -4.25 -16.74
N THR A 281 3.10 -5.03 -17.76
CA THR A 281 3.22 -4.61 -19.15
C THR A 281 2.47 -3.31 -19.41
N LYS A 282 1.25 -3.18 -18.87
CA LYS A 282 0.42 -2.00 -18.98
C LYS A 282 1.04 -0.79 -18.27
N ALA A 283 1.60 -0.98 -17.08
CA ALA A 283 2.33 0.07 -16.38
C ALA A 283 3.53 0.59 -17.19
N LYS A 284 4.34 -0.31 -17.75
CA LYS A 284 5.47 0.08 -18.62
C LYS A 284 5.04 0.90 -19.83
N GLN A 285 3.95 0.50 -20.48
CA GLN A 285 3.45 1.19 -21.68
C GLN A 285 2.87 2.58 -21.37
N ILE A 286 2.12 2.70 -20.28
CA ILE A 286 1.30 3.89 -19.98
C ILE A 286 2.05 4.90 -19.10
N LEU A 287 2.91 4.43 -18.19
CA LEU A 287 3.59 5.26 -17.20
C LEU A 287 5.00 5.68 -17.62
N GLY A 288 5.26 5.87 -18.92
CA GLY A 288 6.54 6.35 -19.44
C GLY A 288 7.69 5.38 -19.12
N ASN A 289 7.55 4.13 -19.53
CA ASN A 289 8.51 3.05 -19.27
C ASN A 289 8.80 2.84 -17.78
N TRP A 290 7.80 3.10 -16.90
CA TRP A 290 7.95 2.81 -15.48
C TRP A 290 8.32 1.34 -15.24
N ASN A 291 9.33 1.13 -14.42
CA ASN A 291 9.79 -0.18 -13.99
C ASN A 291 10.31 -0.06 -12.56
N PRO A 292 10.09 -1.06 -11.68
CA PRO A 292 10.71 -1.04 -10.36
C PRO A 292 12.24 -1.14 -10.51
N ASN A 293 12.97 -0.23 -9.87
CA ASN A 293 14.41 -0.09 -10.03
C ASN A 293 15.18 -0.58 -8.80
N VAL A 294 14.57 -0.49 -7.60
CA VAL A 294 15.23 -0.88 -6.36
C VAL A 294 15.24 -2.40 -6.23
N GLN A 295 16.44 -2.98 -6.18
CA GLN A 295 16.60 -4.42 -5.98
C GLN A 295 16.25 -4.82 -4.53
N LEU A 296 15.79 -6.09 -4.34
CA LEU A 296 15.34 -6.55 -3.03
C LEU A 296 16.40 -6.32 -1.93
N GLU A 297 17.65 -6.65 -2.19
CA GLU A 297 18.74 -6.52 -1.23
C GLU A 297 18.99 -5.05 -0.84
N GLU A 298 19.02 -4.13 -1.81
CA GLU A 298 19.16 -2.69 -1.55
C GLU A 298 18.02 -2.16 -0.68
N GLY A 299 16.78 -2.52 -1.01
CA GLY A 299 15.61 -2.12 -0.24
C GLY A 299 15.58 -2.73 1.17
N LEU A 300 16.04 -3.98 1.32
CA LEU A 300 16.16 -4.64 2.64
C LEU A 300 17.18 -3.92 3.52
N ILE A 301 18.36 -3.55 3.02
CA ILE A 301 19.37 -2.80 3.77
C ILE A 301 18.76 -1.52 4.36
N LYS A 302 18.07 -0.72 3.52
CA LYS A 302 17.42 0.53 3.97
C LYS A 302 16.32 0.28 5.00
N THR A 303 15.57 -0.81 4.83
CA THR A 303 14.47 -1.17 5.72
C THR A 303 14.98 -1.70 7.06
N ILE A 304 16.03 -2.51 7.05
CA ILE A 304 16.72 -3.03 8.26
C ILE A 304 17.26 -1.86 9.07
N ALA A 305 18.00 -0.93 8.45
CA ALA A 305 18.55 0.23 9.15
C ALA A 305 17.45 1.05 9.86
N TYR A 306 16.31 1.26 9.20
CA TYR A 306 15.16 1.92 9.83
C TYR A 306 14.63 1.15 11.05
N PHE A 307 14.48 -0.17 10.95
CA PHE A 307 13.98 -0.96 12.07
C PHE A 307 15.00 -1.06 13.23
N GLU A 308 16.30 -1.05 12.94
CA GLU A 308 17.34 -0.97 13.99
C GLU A 308 17.19 0.30 14.81
N GLU A 309 17.08 1.47 14.16
CA GLU A 309 16.86 2.75 14.84
C GLU A 309 15.56 2.74 15.64
N GLU A 310 14.46 2.28 15.06
CA GLU A 310 13.15 2.26 15.72
C GLU A 310 13.14 1.34 16.95
N LEU A 311 13.77 0.17 16.87
CA LEU A 311 13.85 -0.78 17.99
C LEU A 311 14.80 -0.31 19.09
N MET A 312 15.77 0.55 18.78
CA MET A 312 16.62 1.20 19.79
C MET A 312 15.87 2.31 20.54
N LEU A 313 15.04 3.09 19.84
CA LEU A 313 14.23 4.17 20.44
C LEU A 313 13.11 3.66 21.36
N ASN A 314 12.69 2.41 21.19
CA ASN A 314 11.61 1.79 21.98
C ASN A 314 12.14 0.90 23.14
N LYS A 315 13.45 0.92 23.43
CA LYS A 315 14.07 0.30 24.62
C LYS A 315 14.19 1.33 25.74
#